data_09a94f7439d70ebc5ba6ce425affce09
#
_entry.id   09a94f7439d70ebc5ba6ce425affce09
#
_cell.length_a   1.000
_cell.length_b   1.000
_cell.length_c   1.000
_cell.angle_alpha   90.00
_cell.angle_beta   90.00
_cell.angle_gamma   90.00
#
_symmetry.space_group_name_H-M   'P 1'
#
loop_
_entity.id
_entity.type
_entity.pdbx_description
1 polymer ?
#
loop_
_entity_poly.entity_id
_entity_poly.type
_entity_poly.pdbx_seq_one_letter_code
_entity_poly.pdbx_strand_id
1 'polypeptide(L)'
;MAVLNHLEPQRVFRFFEELCAIPHGSGNTKAVSDWLVDFAKARGLRYVQDQLNNVVIFRDATPGYESAEPVILQGHMDMVCEKEPGCTKDMAVEGLDLVLEGDTVSARGTTLGGDDGIAVAMAMAILDDDSLSHPAIEAIFTVDEETGMYGAEGLDVSVLKGRRMLNMDSEDEGIFTVSCAGGARADCCLPITRSAFSAPVLEIAVTGLVGGHSGAEIDKGRANSSMLLGRVLCALEEKTDLRVISVCGGLKDNAIPTGSVALVAADAGAAQAVCAEMDAAFKKEYRVNDPAITVSFRPAETALLPLDESSSRSVVCMLTCLPNGIQAMSADMPGLVQTSLNLGILTTGDDAVHASFSVRSSVATQKQMLIQRLRCLMERLGGSVSTHGEYPGWEYMPQSPLRDLMVQVFTDQYGYAPKVEAIHAGLECGLFSAKLPGLDCVSFGPDLKEIHTFRESMSVASVQRVYAMVVEALKRMH
;
A
#
# COMPACT_ATOMS: atom_id res chain seq x y z
N MET A 1 25.83 -6.77 24.95
CA MET A 1 26.90 -5.77 24.66
C MET A 1 26.36 -4.95 23.51
N ALA A 2 26.59 -3.65 23.54
CA ALA A 2 26.16 -2.80 22.45
C ALA A 2 26.89 -3.18 21.15
N VAL A 3 26.13 -3.36 20.09
CA VAL A 3 26.60 -3.88 18.79
C VAL A 3 27.00 -2.73 17.87
N LEU A 4 26.26 -1.59 17.93
CA LEU A 4 26.36 -0.48 16.99
C LEU A 4 27.11 0.75 17.51
N ASN A 5 27.53 0.79 18.80
CA ASN A 5 28.10 1.98 19.46
C ASN A 5 29.34 2.59 18.79
N HIS A 6 30.05 1.83 17.94
CA HIS A 6 31.27 2.29 17.27
C HIS A 6 31.00 2.88 15.89
N LEU A 7 29.74 2.87 15.46
CA LEU A 7 29.34 3.41 14.16
C LEU A 7 29.07 4.92 14.27
N GLU A 8 29.42 5.65 13.24
CA GLU A 8 29.09 7.06 13.08
C GLU A 8 27.91 7.23 12.07
N PRO A 9 26.99 8.17 12.28
CA PRO A 9 26.89 9.09 13.41
C PRO A 9 26.46 8.35 14.69
N GLN A 10 27.27 8.44 15.73
CA GLN A 10 27.07 7.65 16.96
C GLN A 10 25.67 7.82 17.56
N ARG A 11 25.09 9.03 17.51
CA ARG A 11 23.75 9.28 18.06
C ARG A 11 22.66 8.46 17.33
N VAL A 12 22.71 8.38 16.00
CA VAL A 12 21.74 7.64 15.20
C VAL A 12 21.77 6.16 15.56
N PHE A 13 22.95 5.53 15.50
CA PHE A 13 23.07 4.09 15.76
C PHE A 13 22.82 3.74 17.22
N ARG A 14 23.14 4.62 18.15
CA ARG A 14 22.78 4.46 19.57
C ARG A 14 21.26 4.46 19.76
N PHE A 15 20.54 5.44 19.21
CA PHE A 15 19.08 5.50 19.37
C PHE A 15 18.40 4.35 18.64
N PHE A 16 18.91 3.93 17.50
CA PHE A 16 18.39 2.74 16.82
C PHE A 16 18.59 1.47 17.65
N GLU A 17 19.76 1.27 18.26
CA GLU A 17 20.02 0.13 19.15
C GLU A 17 19.16 0.17 20.42
N GLU A 18 18.95 1.36 21.01
CA GLU A 18 18.05 1.55 22.15
C GLU A 18 16.59 1.24 21.78
N LEU A 19 16.12 1.69 20.61
CA LEU A 19 14.78 1.38 20.06
C LEU A 19 14.60 -0.14 19.89
N CYS A 20 15.54 -0.81 19.23
CA CYS A 20 15.50 -2.25 19.00
C CYS A 20 15.47 -3.09 20.28
N ALA A 21 15.93 -2.54 21.41
CA ALA A 21 15.83 -3.20 22.70
C ALA A 21 14.42 -3.16 23.32
N ILE A 22 13.51 -2.33 22.77
CA ILE A 22 12.14 -2.18 23.23
C ILE A 22 11.23 -2.96 22.27
N PRO A 23 10.38 -3.90 22.74
CA PRO A 23 9.34 -4.49 21.89
C PRO A 23 8.37 -3.42 21.38
N HIS A 24 8.25 -3.30 20.03
CA HIS A 24 7.49 -2.23 19.40
C HIS A 24 6.76 -2.67 18.10
N GLY A 25 6.34 -3.93 18.05
CA GLY A 25 5.45 -4.38 16.96
C GLY A 25 4.14 -3.60 16.93
N SER A 26 3.51 -3.51 15.75
CA SER A 26 2.20 -2.86 15.59
C SER A 26 1.20 -3.36 16.62
N GLY A 27 0.44 -2.45 17.21
CA GLY A 27 -0.45 -2.71 18.36
C GLY A 27 0.27 -2.83 19.73
N ASN A 28 1.60 -2.85 19.79
CA ASN A 28 2.40 -2.94 21.02
C ASN A 28 3.35 -1.74 21.18
N THR A 29 2.86 -0.54 20.95
CA THR A 29 3.67 0.68 20.80
C THR A 29 3.79 1.53 22.07
N LYS A 30 3.09 1.16 23.16
CA LYS A 30 3.09 1.99 24.39
C LYS A 30 4.48 2.20 25.00
N ALA A 31 5.30 1.16 25.06
CA ALA A 31 6.63 1.23 25.67
C ALA A 31 7.58 2.15 24.88
N VAL A 32 7.58 2.04 23.55
CA VAL A 32 8.39 2.89 22.67
C VAL A 32 7.91 4.33 22.67
N SER A 33 6.59 4.54 22.71
CA SER A 33 5.98 5.88 22.84
C SER A 33 6.40 6.55 24.16
N ASP A 34 6.38 5.83 25.28
CA ASP A 34 6.84 6.35 26.58
C ASP A 34 8.34 6.64 26.58
N TRP A 35 9.16 5.83 25.92
CA TRP A 35 10.59 6.07 25.76
C TRP A 35 10.87 7.38 25.00
N LEU A 36 10.13 7.68 23.94
CA LEU A 36 10.20 8.96 23.22
C LEU A 36 9.79 10.14 24.10
N VAL A 37 8.75 9.97 24.92
CA VAL A 37 8.33 11.00 25.89
C VAL A 37 9.41 11.24 26.94
N ASP A 38 10.04 10.19 27.46
CA ASP A 38 11.11 10.32 28.45
C ASP A 38 12.38 10.94 27.84
N PHE A 39 12.67 10.64 26.56
CA PHE A 39 13.70 11.36 25.79
C PHE A 39 13.43 12.86 25.74
N ALA A 40 12.20 13.28 25.42
CA ALA A 40 11.81 14.69 25.34
C ALA A 40 11.93 15.38 26.73
N LYS A 41 11.41 14.74 27.77
CA LYS A 41 11.51 15.26 29.17
C LYS A 41 12.95 15.46 29.60
N ALA A 42 13.83 14.49 29.36
CA ALA A 42 15.22 14.56 29.75
C ALA A 42 15.97 15.72 29.09
N ARG A 43 15.48 16.24 27.98
CA ARG A 43 16.06 17.35 27.20
C ARG A 43 15.29 18.66 27.36
N GLY A 44 14.22 18.66 28.14
CA GLY A 44 13.37 19.84 28.32
C GLY A 44 12.61 20.24 27.04
N LEU A 45 12.43 19.31 26.10
CA LEU A 45 11.69 19.56 24.87
C LEU A 45 10.19 19.50 25.13
N ARG A 46 9.42 20.37 24.45
CA ARG A 46 7.96 20.29 24.44
C ARG A 46 7.54 19.05 23.64
N TYR A 47 6.54 18.34 24.11
CA TYR A 47 6.00 17.17 23.44
C TYR A 47 4.48 17.07 23.61
N VAL A 48 3.86 16.28 22.75
CA VAL A 48 2.47 15.79 22.84
C VAL A 48 2.51 14.27 22.66
N GLN A 49 1.85 13.53 23.55
CA GLN A 49 1.56 12.10 23.40
C GLN A 49 0.03 11.98 23.37
N ASP A 50 -0.52 11.37 22.34
CA ASP A 50 -1.96 11.20 22.21
C ASP A 50 -2.44 9.85 22.80
N GLN A 51 -3.76 9.60 22.71
CA GLN A 51 -4.36 8.38 23.24
C GLN A 51 -4.04 7.12 22.42
N LEU A 52 -3.59 7.29 21.17
CA LEU A 52 -3.16 6.19 20.29
C LEU A 52 -1.69 5.85 20.50
N ASN A 53 -0.95 6.63 21.30
CA ASN A 53 0.48 6.59 21.54
C ASN A 53 1.32 7.27 20.44
N ASN A 54 0.75 8.03 19.51
CA ASN A 54 1.57 8.90 18.67
C ASN A 54 2.31 9.92 19.56
N VAL A 55 3.53 10.29 19.14
CA VAL A 55 4.33 11.31 19.83
C VAL A 55 4.74 12.40 18.86
N VAL A 56 4.55 13.66 19.27
CA VAL A 56 5.10 14.83 18.57
C VAL A 56 6.06 15.53 19.49
N ILE A 57 7.30 15.72 19.07
CA ILE A 57 8.35 16.43 19.83
C ILE A 57 8.71 17.70 19.09
N PHE A 58 8.80 18.80 19.82
CA PHE A 58 9.08 20.12 19.28
C PHE A 58 10.44 20.62 19.73
N ARG A 59 11.22 21.15 18.80
CA ARG A 59 12.47 21.84 19.09
C ARG A 59 12.44 23.23 18.47
N ASP A 60 12.83 24.25 19.24
CA ASP A 60 12.90 25.62 18.76
C ASP A 60 13.98 25.78 17.70
N ALA A 61 13.82 26.79 16.83
CA ALA A 61 14.81 27.13 15.82
C ALA A 61 16.16 27.53 16.46
N THR A 62 17.24 27.18 15.79
CA THR A 62 18.57 27.64 16.19
C THR A 62 18.80 29.11 15.79
N PRO A 63 19.79 29.80 16.40
CA PRO A 63 20.06 31.20 16.08
C PRO A 63 20.25 31.45 14.58
N GLY A 64 19.49 32.43 14.04
CA GLY A 64 19.46 32.77 12.62
C GLY A 64 18.37 32.06 11.81
N TYR A 65 17.61 31.14 12.42
CA TYR A 65 16.51 30.42 11.77
C TYR A 65 15.13 30.74 12.38
N GLU A 66 15.03 31.72 13.27
CA GLU A 66 13.81 32.04 14.03
C GLU A 66 12.65 32.48 13.15
N SER A 67 12.96 33.04 11.97
CA SER A 67 11.95 33.47 10.97
C SER A 67 11.65 32.42 9.92
N ALA A 68 12.41 31.32 9.89
CA ALA A 68 12.19 30.24 8.92
C ALA A 68 10.89 29.47 9.27
N GLU A 69 10.23 28.98 8.24
CA GLU A 69 9.06 28.11 8.41
C GLU A 69 9.47 26.81 9.13
N PRO A 70 8.70 26.35 10.13
CA PRO A 70 8.99 25.08 10.79
C PRO A 70 9.02 23.91 9.80
N VAL A 71 9.85 22.91 10.09
CA VAL A 71 9.95 21.67 9.33
C VAL A 71 9.42 20.50 10.14
N ILE A 72 8.69 19.61 9.47
CA ILE A 72 8.21 18.36 10.05
C ILE A 72 9.21 17.26 9.67
N LEU A 73 9.70 16.50 10.66
CA LEU A 73 10.38 15.23 10.47
C LEU A 73 9.39 14.13 10.83
N GLN A 74 9.19 13.14 9.98
CA GLN A 74 8.17 12.13 10.22
C GLN A 74 8.70 10.72 9.91
N GLY A 75 8.34 9.78 10.79
CA GLY A 75 8.52 8.34 10.65
C GLY A 75 7.60 7.61 11.62
N HIS A 76 7.38 6.30 11.38
CA HIS A 76 6.58 5.49 12.29
C HIS A 76 7.45 4.71 13.28
N MET A 77 6.91 4.41 14.46
CA MET A 77 7.66 3.78 15.54
C MET A 77 7.33 2.30 15.72
N ASP A 78 6.32 1.79 15.03
CA ASP A 78 5.98 0.36 15.02
C ASP A 78 6.75 -0.38 13.93
N MET A 79 6.71 -1.71 13.99
CA MET A 79 7.36 -2.59 13.02
C MET A 79 6.55 -3.85 12.78
N VAL A 80 6.71 -4.46 11.61
CA VAL A 80 6.24 -5.82 11.32
C VAL A 80 7.04 -6.84 12.13
N CYS A 81 6.36 -7.78 12.80
CA CYS A 81 6.97 -8.82 13.61
C CYS A 81 6.93 -10.18 12.91
N GLU A 82 7.89 -10.44 12.03
CA GLU A 82 8.07 -11.74 11.38
C GLU A 82 9.25 -12.51 11.96
N LYS A 83 9.16 -13.84 11.96
CA LYS A 83 10.20 -14.74 12.52
C LYS A 83 10.59 -15.83 11.55
N GLU A 84 11.87 -16.19 11.56
CA GLU A 84 12.36 -17.38 10.87
C GLU A 84 11.70 -18.65 11.43
N PRO A 85 11.37 -19.64 10.59
CA PRO A 85 10.87 -20.92 11.06
C PRO A 85 11.78 -21.55 12.11
N GLY A 86 11.24 -21.80 13.31
CA GLY A 86 11.99 -22.33 14.45
C GLY A 86 12.56 -21.28 15.42
N CYS A 87 12.45 -19.99 15.13
CA CYS A 87 12.80 -18.95 16.08
C CYS A 87 11.82 -18.92 17.25
N THR A 88 12.36 -18.99 18.48
CA THR A 88 11.57 -19.06 19.72
C THR A 88 11.39 -17.71 20.41
N LYS A 89 11.99 -16.62 19.86
CA LYS A 89 11.89 -15.28 20.44
C LYS A 89 10.42 -14.82 20.52
N ASP A 90 10.04 -14.27 21.65
CA ASP A 90 8.74 -13.61 21.81
C ASP A 90 8.90 -12.10 21.58
N MET A 91 8.63 -11.66 20.34
CA MET A 91 8.78 -10.25 19.95
C MET A 91 7.77 -9.31 20.64
N ALA A 92 6.79 -9.83 21.35
CA ALA A 92 5.87 -9.00 22.13
C ALA A 92 6.48 -8.51 23.45
N VAL A 93 7.54 -9.19 23.97
CA VAL A 93 8.14 -8.90 25.27
C VAL A 93 9.66 -8.86 25.26
N GLU A 94 10.31 -9.33 24.18
CA GLU A 94 11.75 -9.36 24.04
C GLU A 94 12.21 -8.42 22.93
N GLY A 95 13.26 -7.63 23.21
CA GLY A 95 13.92 -6.79 22.21
C GLY A 95 14.67 -7.62 21.15
N LEU A 96 15.14 -6.99 20.10
CA LEU A 96 15.82 -7.63 18.97
C LEU A 96 17.28 -7.97 19.29
N ASP A 97 17.79 -9.05 18.70
CA ASP A 97 19.21 -9.43 18.77
C ASP A 97 19.94 -8.92 17.53
N LEU A 98 20.44 -7.71 17.60
CA LEU A 98 21.11 -7.07 16.46
C LEU A 98 22.41 -7.79 16.08
N VAL A 99 22.65 -7.83 14.78
CA VAL A 99 23.85 -8.39 14.14
C VAL A 99 24.42 -7.35 13.17
N LEU A 100 25.73 -7.12 13.23
CA LEU A 100 26.47 -6.29 12.31
C LEU A 100 27.46 -7.15 11.53
N GLU A 101 27.30 -7.24 10.22
CA GLU A 101 28.20 -7.94 9.30
C GLU A 101 28.66 -7.01 8.17
N GLY A 102 29.90 -6.51 8.29
CA GLY A 102 30.42 -5.52 7.35
C GLY A 102 29.62 -4.22 7.37
N ASP A 103 28.95 -3.90 6.27
CA ASP A 103 28.08 -2.72 6.12
C ASP A 103 26.60 -3.00 6.47
N THR A 104 26.27 -4.22 6.90
CA THR A 104 24.89 -4.65 7.04
C THR A 104 24.50 -4.86 8.49
N VAL A 105 23.43 -4.17 8.93
CA VAL A 105 22.73 -4.42 10.20
C VAL A 105 21.51 -5.30 9.92
N SER A 106 21.30 -6.32 10.73
CA SER A 106 20.13 -7.20 10.73
C SER A 106 19.76 -7.63 12.15
N ALA A 107 18.68 -8.40 12.30
CA ALA A 107 18.30 -9.02 13.57
C ALA A 107 18.31 -10.54 13.43
N ARG A 108 18.76 -11.25 14.47
CA ARG A 108 18.90 -12.71 14.45
C ARG A 108 17.54 -13.40 14.47
N GLY A 109 17.14 -13.95 13.33
CA GLY A 109 15.94 -14.78 13.17
C GLY A 109 14.62 -14.03 13.26
N THR A 110 14.66 -12.69 13.19
CA THR A 110 13.47 -11.83 13.20
C THR A 110 13.63 -10.67 12.21
N THR A 111 12.54 -9.96 11.89
CA THR A 111 12.59 -8.62 11.29
C THR A 111 13.48 -7.71 12.12
N LEU A 112 14.08 -6.70 11.45
CA LEU A 112 14.99 -5.72 12.05
C LEU A 112 14.25 -4.50 12.63
N GLY A 113 13.12 -4.10 11.98
CA GLY A 113 12.45 -2.83 12.25
C GLY A 113 13.28 -1.61 11.82
N GLY A 114 14.09 -1.78 10.77
CA GLY A 114 14.75 -0.68 10.09
C GLY A 114 13.73 0.24 9.44
N ASP A 115 12.70 -0.34 8.90
CA ASP A 115 11.42 0.21 8.49
C ASP A 115 10.50 0.29 9.72
N ASP A 116 10.22 1.48 10.31
CA ASP A 116 10.86 2.79 10.03
C ASP A 116 11.62 3.30 11.28
N GLY A 117 12.12 2.37 12.11
CA GLY A 117 12.88 2.68 13.32
C GLY A 117 14.13 3.54 13.06
N ILE A 118 14.70 3.46 11.84
CA ILE A 118 15.87 4.28 11.51
C ILE A 118 15.50 5.75 11.35
N ALA A 119 14.33 6.08 10.82
CA ALA A 119 13.83 7.46 10.78
C ALA A 119 13.62 8.02 12.19
N VAL A 120 13.03 7.22 13.09
CA VAL A 120 12.88 7.57 14.49
C VAL A 120 14.25 7.91 15.10
N ALA A 121 15.25 7.06 14.89
CA ALA A 121 16.60 7.26 15.40
C ALA A 121 17.29 8.50 14.80
N MET A 122 17.13 8.77 13.50
CA MET A 122 17.65 9.97 12.83
C MET A 122 17.00 11.24 13.39
N ALA A 123 15.68 11.27 13.53
CA ALA A 123 14.96 12.40 14.08
C ALA A 123 15.39 12.67 15.55
N MET A 124 15.51 11.62 16.37
CA MET A 124 16.01 11.74 17.74
C MET A 124 17.44 12.27 17.78
N ALA A 125 18.32 11.82 16.89
CA ALA A 125 19.69 12.30 16.82
C ALA A 125 19.77 13.79 16.48
N ILE A 126 18.90 14.28 15.59
CA ILE A 126 18.76 15.70 15.25
C ILE A 126 18.23 16.48 16.46
N LEU A 127 17.22 15.95 17.15
CA LEU A 127 16.67 16.56 18.37
C LEU A 127 17.65 16.58 19.56
N ASP A 128 18.67 15.72 19.57
CA ASP A 128 19.69 15.61 20.64
C ASP A 128 20.95 16.45 20.36
N ASP A 129 21.10 17.04 19.18
CA ASP A 129 22.34 17.69 18.77
C ASP A 129 22.24 19.22 18.76
N ASP A 130 22.78 19.87 19.80
CA ASP A 130 22.82 21.33 19.92
C ASP A 130 23.79 22.02 18.94
N SER A 131 24.59 21.26 18.20
CA SER A 131 25.55 21.82 17.23
C SER A 131 24.97 22.01 15.83
N LEU A 132 23.79 21.44 15.56
CA LEU A 132 23.14 21.56 14.25
C LEU A 132 22.44 22.91 14.09
N SER A 133 22.40 23.40 12.85
CA SER A 133 21.65 24.59 12.45
C SER A 133 20.35 24.15 11.76
N HIS A 134 19.20 24.61 12.25
CA HIS A 134 17.89 24.17 11.74
C HIS A 134 16.77 25.18 12.07
N PRO A 135 15.69 25.24 11.26
CA PRO A 135 14.44 25.91 11.64
C PRO A 135 13.79 25.20 12.84
N ALA A 136 12.67 25.73 13.33
CA ALA A 136 11.90 24.99 14.33
C ALA A 136 11.52 23.61 13.76
N ILE A 137 11.67 22.57 14.59
CA ILE A 137 11.40 21.17 14.20
C ILE A 137 10.14 20.68 14.93
N GLU A 138 9.29 19.99 14.18
CA GLU A 138 8.13 19.25 14.67
C GLU A 138 8.33 17.79 14.28
N ALA A 139 8.93 16.98 15.17
CA ALA A 139 9.18 15.56 14.91
C ALA A 139 7.94 14.73 15.26
N ILE A 140 7.37 14.05 14.29
CA ILE A 140 6.17 13.21 14.40
C ILE A 140 6.60 11.75 14.37
N PHE A 141 6.20 11.00 15.38
CA PHE A 141 6.38 9.56 15.50
C PHE A 141 4.98 8.92 15.56
N THR A 142 4.58 8.26 14.49
CA THR A 142 3.28 7.60 14.37
C THR A 142 3.34 6.16 14.84
N VAL A 143 2.17 5.56 15.05
CA VAL A 143 1.97 4.16 15.43
C VAL A 143 1.09 3.46 14.42
N ASP A 144 1.20 2.12 14.37
CA ASP A 144 0.31 1.24 13.60
C ASP A 144 0.21 1.62 12.12
N GLU A 145 1.33 2.10 11.55
CA GLU A 145 1.46 2.34 10.10
C GLU A 145 1.23 1.04 9.35
N GLU A 146 1.96 0.00 9.73
CA GLU A 146 2.05 -1.32 9.10
C GLU A 146 0.73 -2.11 9.08
N THR A 147 -0.21 -1.72 9.94
CA THR A 147 -1.54 -2.34 10.00
C THR A 147 -2.65 -1.51 9.37
N GLY A 148 -2.32 -0.29 8.89
CA GLY A 148 -3.26 0.56 8.18
C GLY A 148 -3.18 2.05 8.47
N MET A 149 -2.02 2.56 8.90
CA MET A 149 -1.75 3.99 9.14
C MET A 149 -2.68 4.61 10.21
N TYR A 150 -3.14 3.80 11.19
CA TYR A 150 -4.13 4.26 12.19
C TYR A 150 -3.61 5.40 13.05
N GLY A 151 -2.31 5.43 13.34
CA GLY A 151 -1.67 6.52 14.07
C GLY A 151 -1.81 7.85 13.35
N ALA A 152 -1.38 7.91 12.09
CA ALA A 152 -1.49 9.11 11.27
C ALA A 152 -2.94 9.52 11.01
N GLU A 153 -3.86 8.54 10.85
CA GLU A 153 -5.29 8.81 10.69
C GLU A 153 -5.85 9.49 11.94
N GLY A 154 -5.51 9.01 13.13
CA GLY A 154 -6.04 9.53 14.41
C GLY A 154 -5.33 10.77 14.95
N LEU A 155 -4.11 11.08 14.52
CA LEU A 155 -3.31 12.19 15.04
C LEU A 155 -4.00 13.55 14.85
N ASP A 156 -4.11 14.35 15.92
CA ASP A 156 -4.51 15.76 15.85
C ASP A 156 -3.36 16.62 15.34
N VAL A 157 -3.43 17.02 14.09
CA VAL A 157 -2.41 17.87 13.44
C VAL A 157 -2.56 19.35 13.74
N SER A 158 -3.55 19.79 14.55
CA SER A 158 -3.77 21.19 14.90
C SER A 158 -2.61 21.80 15.70
N VAL A 159 -1.78 20.95 16.30
CA VAL A 159 -0.58 21.36 17.07
C VAL A 159 0.59 21.74 16.16
N LEU A 160 0.52 21.38 14.85
CA LEU A 160 1.59 21.57 13.88
C LEU A 160 1.46 22.91 13.15
N LYS A 161 2.58 23.57 12.93
CA LYS A 161 2.69 24.82 12.18
C LYS A 161 3.40 24.65 10.85
N GLY A 162 4.32 23.68 10.76
CA GLY A 162 5.10 23.40 9.57
C GLY A 162 4.23 22.97 8.39
N ARG A 163 4.70 23.32 7.19
CA ARG A 163 4.12 22.89 5.91
C ARG A 163 5.18 22.31 4.99
N ARG A 164 6.37 22.05 5.50
CA ARG A 164 7.45 21.31 4.84
C ARG A 164 7.69 20.03 5.62
N MET A 165 7.51 18.86 5.00
CA MET A 165 7.65 17.57 5.67
C MET A 165 8.69 16.69 4.98
N LEU A 166 9.65 16.25 5.76
CA LEU A 166 10.61 15.21 5.43
C LEU A 166 10.10 13.90 6.06
N ASN A 167 9.49 13.06 5.24
CA ASN A 167 9.11 11.70 5.61
C ASN A 167 10.28 10.79 5.27
N MET A 168 10.77 10.02 6.24
CA MET A 168 11.99 9.22 6.08
C MET A 168 11.69 7.72 5.97
N ASP A 169 10.55 7.40 5.39
CA ASP A 169 9.90 6.10 5.31
C ASP A 169 9.93 5.56 3.87
N SER A 170 11.14 5.37 3.34
CA SER A 170 11.41 4.76 2.04
C SER A 170 12.68 3.91 2.13
N GLU A 171 12.80 2.88 1.26
CA GLU A 171 13.77 1.80 1.43
C GLU A 171 14.94 1.84 0.42
N ASP A 172 14.93 2.78 -0.52
CA ASP A 172 15.95 2.89 -1.57
C ASP A 172 16.63 4.26 -1.55
N GLU A 173 17.94 4.29 -1.26
CA GLU A 173 18.73 5.51 -1.30
C GLU A 173 18.78 6.11 -2.73
N GLY A 174 18.49 7.40 -2.84
CA GLY A 174 18.49 8.10 -4.12
C GLY A 174 17.16 8.05 -4.87
N ILE A 175 16.12 7.53 -4.24
CA ILE A 175 14.74 7.63 -4.71
C ILE A 175 13.99 8.61 -3.82
N PHE A 176 13.34 9.61 -4.43
CA PHE A 176 12.47 10.55 -3.77
C PHE A 176 11.04 10.34 -4.22
N THR A 177 10.20 9.82 -3.32
CA THR A 177 8.77 9.66 -3.56
C THR A 177 8.05 10.97 -3.28
N VAL A 178 7.24 11.42 -4.23
CA VAL A 178 6.58 12.75 -4.21
C VAL A 178 5.08 12.68 -4.48
N SER A 179 4.53 11.49 -4.53
CA SER A 179 3.09 11.24 -4.68
C SER A 179 2.79 9.78 -4.34
N CYS A 180 1.61 9.52 -3.79
CA CYS A 180 1.14 8.17 -3.54
C CYS A 180 -0.36 8.03 -3.81
N ALA A 181 -0.82 6.80 -4.09
CA ALA A 181 -2.24 6.56 -4.29
C ALA A 181 -2.99 6.47 -2.96
N GLY A 182 -4.15 7.13 -2.89
CA GLY A 182 -5.18 6.78 -1.92
C GLY A 182 -5.93 5.54 -2.33
N GLY A 183 -6.62 4.93 -1.40
CA GLY A 183 -7.37 3.69 -1.62
C GLY A 183 -8.79 3.72 -1.09
N ALA A 184 -9.57 2.75 -1.53
CA ALA A 184 -10.85 2.35 -0.96
C ALA A 184 -11.14 0.91 -1.35
N ARG A 185 -11.84 0.19 -0.49
CA ARG A 185 -12.51 -1.05 -0.85
C ARG A 185 -13.94 -0.77 -1.22
N ALA A 186 -14.40 -1.34 -2.34
CA ALA A 186 -15.77 -1.21 -2.81
C ALA A 186 -16.39 -2.60 -2.98
N ASP A 187 -17.41 -2.89 -2.16
CA ASP A 187 -18.13 -4.15 -2.18
C ASP A 187 -19.44 -3.99 -2.92
N CYS A 188 -19.52 -4.61 -4.08
CA CYS A 188 -20.73 -4.73 -4.89
C CYS A 188 -21.53 -5.95 -4.43
N CYS A 189 -22.81 -5.76 -4.17
CA CYS A 189 -23.76 -6.82 -3.82
C CYS A 189 -24.89 -6.81 -4.86
N LEU A 190 -25.04 -7.92 -5.58
CA LEU A 190 -26.10 -8.13 -6.58
C LEU A 190 -27.08 -9.18 -6.05
N PRO A 191 -28.30 -8.83 -5.61
CA PRO A 191 -29.32 -9.79 -5.24
C PRO A 191 -29.67 -10.74 -6.39
N ILE A 192 -29.89 -12.01 -6.07
CA ILE A 192 -30.20 -13.06 -7.05
C ILE A 192 -31.43 -13.85 -6.61
N THR A 193 -32.12 -14.39 -7.58
CA THR A 193 -33.20 -15.38 -7.38
C THR A 193 -32.89 -16.64 -8.16
N ARG A 194 -33.39 -17.78 -7.69
CA ARG A 194 -33.14 -19.07 -8.30
C ARG A 194 -34.42 -19.68 -8.81
N SER A 195 -34.34 -20.38 -9.94
CA SER A 195 -35.49 -21.09 -10.52
C SER A 195 -35.04 -22.38 -11.21
N ALA A 196 -35.97 -23.33 -11.35
CA ALA A 196 -35.67 -24.56 -12.07
C ALA A 196 -35.44 -24.28 -13.56
N PHE A 197 -34.37 -24.87 -14.10
CA PHE A 197 -34.03 -24.82 -15.52
C PHE A 197 -33.41 -26.15 -15.89
N SER A 198 -33.84 -26.71 -17.05
CA SER A 198 -33.41 -28.02 -17.49
C SER A 198 -32.38 -27.91 -18.62
N ALA A 199 -31.11 -28.00 -18.26
CA ALA A 199 -29.97 -28.10 -19.18
C ALA A 199 -28.81 -28.83 -18.46
N PRO A 200 -27.83 -29.37 -19.22
CA PRO A 200 -26.61 -29.89 -18.62
C PRO A 200 -25.92 -28.88 -17.74
N VAL A 201 -25.48 -29.33 -16.54
CA VAL A 201 -24.64 -28.51 -15.65
C VAL A 201 -23.20 -28.64 -16.07
N LEU A 202 -22.55 -27.52 -16.23
CA LEU A 202 -21.16 -27.40 -16.69
C LEU A 202 -20.37 -26.51 -15.73
N GLU A 203 -19.13 -26.87 -15.52
CA GLU A 203 -18.12 -26.00 -14.90
C GLU A 203 -17.28 -25.37 -16.02
N ILE A 204 -17.18 -24.06 -16.00
CA ILE A 204 -16.31 -23.26 -16.88
C ILE A 204 -15.26 -22.60 -16.01
N ALA A 205 -13.98 -22.77 -16.35
CA ALA A 205 -12.88 -22.21 -15.58
C ALA A 205 -11.91 -21.42 -16.47
N VAL A 206 -11.46 -20.27 -15.94
CA VAL A 206 -10.34 -19.50 -16.47
C VAL A 206 -9.22 -19.56 -15.43
N THR A 207 -8.07 -20.12 -15.80
CA THR A 207 -6.96 -20.43 -14.88
C THR A 207 -5.60 -20.18 -15.54
N GLY A 208 -4.53 -20.35 -14.77
CA GLY A 208 -3.15 -20.26 -15.27
C GLY A 208 -2.64 -18.84 -15.44
N LEU A 209 -3.28 -17.85 -14.81
CA LEU A 209 -2.81 -16.46 -14.80
C LEU A 209 -1.70 -16.27 -13.76
N VAL A 210 -0.83 -15.28 -14.00
CA VAL A 210 0.30 -14.96 -13.14
C VAL A 210 -0.15 -14.23 -11.87
N GLY A 211 -1.13 -13.31 -11.98
CA GLY A 211 -1.58 -12.50 -10.86
C GLY A 211 -0.57 -11.44 -10.44
N GLY A 212 -0.66 -10.98 -9.19
CA GLY A 212 0.24 -9.99 -8.60
C GLY A 212 -0.50 -8.99 -7.72
N HIS A 213 0.25 -8.05 -7.13
CA HIS A 213 -0.33 -6.99 -6.29
C HIS A 213 -1.10 -5.97 -7.14
N SER A 214 -2.36 -5.70 -6.79
CA SER A 214 -3.25 -4.82 -7.58
C SER A 214 -2.88 -3.32 -7.56
N GLY A 215 -1.92 -2.93 -6.74
CA GLY A 215 -1.30 -1.60 -6.74
C GLY A 215 0.03 -1.63 -7.48
N ALA A 216 1.08 -2.15 -6.83
CA ALA A 216 2.46 -2.10 -7.31
C ALA A 216 2.71 -2.83 -8.66
N GLU A 217 1.85 -3.77 -9.06
CA GLU A 217 2.04 -4.55 -10.28
C GLU A 217 0.88 -4.44 -11.28
N ILE A 218 -0.04 -3.49 -11.09
CA ILE A 218 -1.17 -3.29 -12.01
C ILE A 218 -0.70 -2.82 -13.39
N ASP A 219 0.46 -2.18 -13.45
CA ASP A 219 1.13 -1.72 -14.67
C ASP A 219 1.68 -2.86 -15.55
N LYS A 220 1.82 -4.07 -15.01
CA LYS A 220 2.36 -5.23 -15.73
C LYS A 220 1.40 -5.77 -16.82
N GLY A 221 0.17 -5.25 -16.89
CA GLY A 221 -0.80 -5.63 -17.92
C GLY A 221 -1.27 -7.09 -17.83
N ARG A 222 -1.23 -7.68 -16.61
CA ARG A 222 -1.72 -9.04 -16.36
C ARG A 222 -3.24 -9.08 -16.37
N ALA A 223 -3.79 -10.19 -16.84
CA ALA A 223 -5.22 -10.38 -16.92
C ALA A 223 -5.84 -10.64 -15.53
N ASN A 224 -7.12 -10.32 -15.40
CA ASN A 224 -7.97 -10.65 -14.26
C ASN A 224 -8.90 -11.80 -14.66
N SER A 225 -8.77 -12.96 -14.01
CA SER A 225 -9.54 -14.16 -14.38
C SER A 225 -11.04 -14.00 -14.25
N SER A 226 -11.54 -13.20 -13.27
CA SER A 226 -12.97 -12.95 -13.10
C SER A 226 -13.55 -12.12 -14.24
N MET A 227 -12.81 -11.14 -14.74
CA MET A 227 -13.20 -10.35 -15.90
C MET A 227 -13.20 -11.19 -17.20
N LEU A 228 -12.21 -12.06 -17.35
CA LEU A 228 -12.16 -12.98 -18.49
C LEU A 228 -13.27 -14.03 -18.42
N LEU A 229 -13.62 -14.51 -17.23
CA LEU A 229 -14.78 -15.39 -17.04
C LEU A 229 -16.07 -14.68 -17.49
N GLY A 230 -16.25 -13.39 -17.17
CA GLY A 230 -17.36 -12.57 -17.66
C GLY A 230 -17.44 -12.55 -19.18
N ARG A 231 -16.31 -12.41 -19.88
CA ARG A 231 -16.24 -12.46 -21.36
C ARG A 231 -16.67 -13.82 -21.92
N VAL A 232 -16.27 -14.93 -21.26
CA VAL A 232 -16.69 -16.29 -21.67
C VAL A 232 -18.18 -16.47 -21.49
N LEU A 233 -18.73 -16.04 -20.34
CA LEU A 233 -20.17 -16.14 -20.07
C LEU A 233 -21.00 -15.29 -21.01
N CYS A 234 -20.57 -14.07 -21.33
CA CYS A 234 -21.22 -13.20 -22.29
C CYS A 234 -21.25 -13.84 -23.71
N ALA A 235 -20.12 -14.38 -24.16
CA ALA A 235 -20.06 -15.07 -25.45
C ALA A 235 -20.94 -16.34 -25.48
N LEU A 236 -21.10 -17.03 -24.36
CA LEU A 236 -21.96 -18.21 -24.27
C LEU A 236 -23.45 -17.81 -24.26
N GLU A 237 -23.83 -16.74 -23.60
CA GLU A 237 -25.20 -16.20 -23.59
C GLU A 237 -25.68 -15.81 -24.98
N GLU A 238 -24.78 -15.36 -25.87
CA GLU A 238 -25.09 -15.08 -27.27
C GLU A 238 -25.40 -16.33 -28.12
N LYS A 239 -24.94 -17.51 -27.68
CA LYS A 239 -25.05 -18.76 -28.45
C LYS A 239 -26.14 -19.69 -27.98
N THR A 240 -26.52 -19.61 -26.70
CA THR A 240 -27.51 -20.52 -26.11
C THR A 240 -28.18 -19.88 -24.89
N ASP A 241 -29.35 -20.45 -24.53
CA ASP A 241 -29.92 -20.15 -23.22
C ASP A 241 -28.95 -20.56 -22.11
N LEU A 242 -28.49 -19.57 -21.36
CA LEU A 242 -27.54 -19.70 -20.24
C LEU A 242 -28.26 -19.39 -18.94
N ARG A 243 -28.05 -20.24 -17.93
CA ARG A 243 -28.34 -19.90 -16.54
C ARG A 243 -27.08 -20.08 -15.71
N VAL A 244 -26.66 -19.02 -15.03
CA VAL A 244 -25.58 -19.09 -14.06
C VAL A 244 -26.08 -19.85 -12.82
N ILE A 245 -25.26 -20.67 -12.22
CA ILE A 245 -25.52 -21.33 -10.94
C ILE A 245 -24.70 -20.66 -9.83
N SER A 246 -23.41 -20.49 -10.11
CA SER A 246 -22.49 -19.76 -9.24
C SER A 246 -21.31 -19.20 -10.04
N VAL A 247 -20.69 -18.16 -9.52
CA VAL A 247 -19.40 -17.62 -9.98
C VAL A 247 -18.51 -17.40 -8.76
N CYS A 248 -17.23 -17.75 -8.87
CA CYS A 248 -16.24 -17.47 -7.85
C CYS A 248 -14.86 -17.25 -8.46
N GLY A 249 -14.04 -16.43 -7.77
CA GLY A 249 -12.66 -16.14 -8.19
C GLY A 249 -11.94 -15.21 -7.24
N GLY A 250 -10.63 -15.34 -7.20
CA GLY A 250 -9.77 -14.54 -6.32
C GLY A 250 -9.87 -14.92 -4.82
N LEU A 251 -8.85 -14.51 -4.07
CA LEU A 251 -8.70 -14.84 -2.64
C LEU A 251 -8.48 -13.60 -1.77
N LYS A 252 -7.94 -12.54 -2.35
CA LYS A 252 -7.61 -11.28 -1.67
C LYS A 252 -8.03 -10.10 -2.52
N ASP A 253 -8.55 -9.07 -1.90
CA ASP A 253 -9.00 -7.84 -2.56
C ASP A 253 -7.87 -7.07 -3.25
N ASN A 254 -6.67 -7.08 -2.67
CA ASN A 254 -5.48 -6.41 -3.20
C ASN A 254 -4.62 -7.28 -4.13
N ALA A 255 -5.12 -8.44 -4.58
CA ALA A 255 -4.44 -9.31 -5.53
C ALA A 255 -5.23 -9.44 -6.84
N ILE A 256 -4.53 -9.49 -7.97
CA ILE A 256 -5.12 -9.78 -9.28
C ILE A 256 -5.44 -11.28 -9.33
N PRO A 257 -6.72 -11.69 -9.52
CA PRO A 257 -7.13 -13.08 -9.49
C PRO A 257 -6.47 -13.92 -10.59
N THR A 258 -5.91 -15.06 -10.20
CA THR A 258 -5.20 -16.00 -11.08
C THR A 258 -6.11 -17.11 -11.63
N GLY A 259 -7.28 -17.30 -11.01
CA GLY A 259 -8.25 -18.30 -11.41
C GLY A 259 -9.67 -17.93 -10.99
N SER A 260 -10.64 -18.24 -11.86
CA SER A 260 -12.07 -18.04 -11.60
C SER A 260 -12.88 -19.16 -12.25
N VAL A 261 -14.00 -19.50 -11.63
CA VAL A 261 -14.86 -20.61 -12.01
C VAL A 261 -16.33 -20.17 -12.03
N ALA A 262 -17.07 -20.63 -13.03
CA ALA A 262 -18.53 -20.58 -13.06
C ALA A 262 -19.13 -21.98 -13.14
N LEU A 263 -20.17 -22.24 -12.36
CA LEU A 263 -21.12 -23.32 -12.64
C LEU A 263 -22.29 -22.72 -13.42
N VAL A 264 -22.63 -23.36 -14.53
CA VAL A 264 -23.71 -22.90 -15.42
C VAL A 264 -24.58 -24.06 -15.87
N ALA A 265 -25.82 -23.78 -16.22
CA ALA A 265 -26.69 -24.68 -16.93
C ALA A 265 -26.85 -24.17 -18.38
N ALA A 266 -26.34 -24.91 -19.37
CA ALA A 266 -26.31 -24.50 -20.80
C ALA A 266 -26.15 -25.69 -21.71
N ASP A 267 -26.27 -25.46 -23.07
CA ASP A 267 -25.94 -26.45 -24.06
C ASP A 267 -24.43 -26.78 -24.07
N ALA A 268 -24.10 -28.06 -23.94
CA ALA A 268 -22.70 -28.50 -23.82
C ALA A 268 -21.90 -28.29 -25.11
N GLY A 269 -22.53 -28.39 -26.28
CA GLY A 269 -21.87 -28.18 -27.58
C GLY A 269 -21.52 -26.70 -27.78
N ALA A 270 -22.44 -25.79 -27.43
CA ALA A 270 -22.19 -24.36 -27.46
C ALA A 270 -21.07 -23.97 -26.45
N ALA A 271 -21.11 -24.52 -25.26
CA ALA A 271 -20.07 -24.26 -24.22
C ALA A 271 -18.69 -24.74 -24.70
N GLN A 272 -18.60 -25.92 -25.30
CA GLN A 272 -17.36 -26.45 -25.88
C GLN A 272 -16.79 -25.51 -26.95
N ALA A 273 -17.62 -25.08 -27.87
CA ALA A 273 -17.19 -24.20 -28.97
C ALA A 273 -16.72 -22.84 -28.45
N VAL A 274 -17.49 -22.22 -27.54
CA VAL A 274 -17.13 -20.91 -26.94
C VAL A 274 -15.86 -21.00 -26.10
N CYS A 275 -15.71 -22.01 -25.26
CA CYS A 275 -14.50 -22.18 -24.47
C CYS A 275 -13.26 -22.37 -25.32
N ALA A 276 -13.35 -23.15 -26.40
CA ALA A 276 -12.24 -23.33 -27.34
C ALA A 276 -11.89 -22.03 -28.10
N GLU A 277 -12.87 -21.25 -28.51
CA GLU A 277 -12.68 -19.94 -29.16
C GLU A 277 -12.02 -18.95 -28.20
N MET A 278 -12.52 -18.82 -26.93
CA MET A 278 -12.01 -17.92 -25.95
C MET A 278 -10.61 -18.33 -25.45
N ASP A 279 -10.33 -19.62 -25.31
CA ASP A 279 -9.00 -20.13 -24.95
C ASP A 279 -7.94 -19.69 -25.98
N ALA A 280 -8.27 -19.87 -27.29
CA ALA A 280 -7.38 -19.44 -28.38
C ALA A 280 -7.21 -17.91 -28.41
N ALA A 281 -8.28 -17.15 -28.16
CA ALA A 281 -8.24 -15.69 -28.12
C ALA A 281 -7.38 -15.18 -26.95
N PHE A 282 -7.61 -15.68 -25.74
CA PHE A 282 -6.88 -15.23 -24.54
C PHE A 282 -5.41 -15.61 -24.60
N LYS A 283 -5.05 -16.80 -25.07
CA LYS A 283 -3.65 -17.19 -25.32
C LYS A 283 -2.94 -16.25 -26.29
N LYS A 284 -3.65 -15.69 -27.26
CA LYS A 284 -3.09 -14.69 -28.17
C LYS A 284 -2.99 -13.31 -27.53
N GLU A 285 -4.03 -12.85 -26.83
CA GLU A 285 -4.10 -11.54 -26.20
C GLU A 285 -3.05 -11.41 -25.08
N TYR A 286 -2.90 -12.42 -24.23
CA TYR A 286 -2.06 -12.40 -23.02
C TYR A 286 -0.80 -13.24 -23.14
N ARG A 287 -0.34 -13.56 -24.35
CA ARG A 287 0.80 -14.46 -24.59
C ARG A 287 2.09 -14.09 -23.87
N VAL A 288 2.27 -12.81 -23.51
CA VAL A 288 3.47 -12.30 -22.82
C VAL A 288 3.29 -12.27 -21.31
N ASN A 289 2.14 -11.76 -20.85
CA ASN A 289 1.93 -11.47 -19.45
C ASN A 289 1.34 -12.65 -18.67
N ASP A 290 0.55 -13.50 -19.36
CA ASP A 290 -0.11 -14.68 -18.78
C ASP A 290 0.02 -15.90 -19.73
N PRO A 291 1.24 -16.39 -20.00
CA PRO A 291 1.49 -17.39 -21.04
C PRO A 291 0.83 -18.76 -20.80
N ALA A 292 0.48 -19.06 -19.53
CA ALA A 292 -0.16 -20.32 -19.14
C ALA A 292 -1.69 -20.25 -19.06
N ILE A 293 -2.29 -19.13 -19.50
CA ILE A 293 -3.75 -18.94 -19.46
C ILE A 293 -4.48 -20.07 -20.17
N THR A 294 -5.55 -20.55 -19.55
CA THR A 294 -6.39 -21.62 -20.09
C THR A 294 -7.85 -21.37 -19.77
N VAL A 295 -8.71 -21.54 -20.79
CA VAL A 295 -10.16 -21.65 -20.63
C VAL A 295 -10.55 -23.10 -20.81
N SER A 296 -11.22 -23.67 -19.81
CA SER A 296 -11.66 -25.06 -19.83
C SER A 296 -13.11 -25.20 -19.43
N PHE A 297 -13.76 -26.29 -19.87
CA PHE A 297 -15.07 -26.67 -19.38
C PHE A 297 -15.11 -28.17 -19.12
N ARG A 298 -16.00 -28.57 -18.23
CA ARG A 298 -16.30 -29.98 -17.94
C ARG A 298 -17.72 -30.12 -17.44
N PRO A 299 -18.34 -31.32 -17.64
CA PRO A 299 -19.59 -31.66 -16.96
C PRO A 299 -19.41 -31.55 -15.44
N ALA A 300 -20.45 -31.08 -14.77
CA ALA A 300 -20.48 -30.94 -13.31
C ALA A 300 -21.83 -31.38 -12.76
N GLU A 301 -21.91 -31.60 -11.45
CA GLU A 301 -23.12 -31.89 -10.71
C GLU A 301 -23.23 -30.91 -9.55
N THR A 302 -24.46 -30.49 -9.22
CA THR A 302 -24.74 -29.63 -8.08
C THR A 302 -26.18 -29.81 -7.63
N ALA A 303 -26.40 -29.62 -6.34
CA ALA A 303 -27.76 -29.58 -5.77
C ALA A 303 -28.38 -28.16 -5.85
N LEU A 304 -27.58 -27.13 -6.18
CA LEU A 304 -28.06 -25.77 -6.29
C LEU A 304 -28.91 -25.60 -7.55
N LEU A 305 -30.05 -24.94 -7.41
CA LEU A 305 -30.83 -24.50 -8.56
C LEU A 305 -30.08 -23.38 -9.30
N PRO A 306 -30.18 -23.31 -10.63
CA PRO A 306 -29.70 -22.18 -11.41
C PRO A 306 -30.36 -20.86 -10.97
N LEU A 307 -29.68 -19.77 -11.18
CA LEU A 307 -30.28 -18.44 -11.10
C LEU A 307 -31.39 -18.33 -12.16
N ASP A 308 -32.40 -17.55 -11.88
CA ASP A 308 -33.41 -17.22 -12.88
C ASP A 308 -32.79 -16.45 -14.07
N GLU A 309 -33.57 -16.24 -15.09
CA GLU A 309 -33.07 -15.58 -16.32
C GLU A 309 -32.57 -14.16 -16.05
N SER A 310 -33.33 -13.39 -15.26
CA SER A 310 -32.98 -12.00 -14.96
C SER A 310 -31.70 -11.92 -14.12
N SER A 311 -31.57 -12.74 -13.09
CA SER A 311 -30.38 -12.79 -12.24
C SER A 311 -29.15 -13.27 -13.04
N SER A 312 -29.29 -14.28 -13.90
CA SER A 312 -28.20 -14.76 -14.76
C SER A 312 -27.69 -13.67 -15.69
N ARG A 313 -28.59 -12.96 -16.40
CA ARG A 313 -28.25 -11.82 -17.24
C ARG A 313 -27.60 -10.69 -16.48
N SER A 314 -28.08 -10.40 -15.26
CA SER A 314 -27.49 -9.36 -14.43
C SER A 314 -26.06 -9.71 -13.98
N VAL A 315 -25.78 -10.98 -13.64
CA VAL A 315 -24.42 -11.45 -13.32
C VAL A 315 -23.49 -11.35 -14.51
N VAL A 316 -23.93 -11.79 -15.71
CA VAL A 316 -23.13 -11.67 -16.94
C VAL A 316 -22.88 -10.20 -17.29
N CYS A 317 -23.89 -9.34 -17.21
CA CYS A 317 -23.75 -7.89 -17.42
C CYS A 317 -22.79 -7.26 -16.39
N MET A 318 -22.91 -7.61 -15.12
CA MET A 318 -22.01 -7.14 -14.07
C MET A 318 -20.56 -7.46 -14.39
N LEU A 319 -20.22 -8.71 -14.68
CA LEU A 319 -18.86 -9.15 -14.96
C LEU A 319 -18.30 -8.59 -16.29
N THR A 320 -19.19 -8.27 -17.24
CA THR A 320 -18.79 -7.72 -18.54
C THR A 320 -18.57 -6.21 -18.49
N CYS A 321 -19.39 -5.48 -17.71
CA CYS A 321 -19.47 -4.02 -17.78
C CYS A 321 -18.80 -3.30 -16.60
N LEU A 322 -18.56 -3.97 -15.45
CA LEU A 322 -17.81 -3.34 -14.35
C LEU A 322 -16.40 -2.97 -14.82
N PRO A 323 -15.93 -1.75 -14.51
CA PRO A 323 -14.58 -1.37 -14.87
C PRO A 323 -13.55 -2.20 -14.09
N ASN A 324 -12.40 -2.45 -14.71
CA ASN A 324 -11.27 -3.12 -14.07
C ASN A 324 -9.94 -2.67 -14.69
N GLY A 325 -8.85 -2.79 -13.96
CA GLY A 325 -7.52 -2.43 -14.42
C GLY A 325 -7.24 -0.92 -14.38
N ILE A 326 -6.26 -0.49 -15.17
CA ILE A 326 -5.83 0.91 -15.25
C ILE A 326 -6.94 1.74 -15.91
N GLN A 327 -7.29 2.86 -15.27
CA GLN A 327 -8.29 3.80 -15.77
C GLN A 327 -7.68 5.13 -16.21
N ALA A 328 -6.54 5.53 -15.60
CA ALA A 328 -5.77 6.68 -16.01
C ALA A 328 -4.29 6.49 -15.69
N MET A 329 -3.45 6.98 -16.59
CA MET A 329 -2.02 7.19 -16.35
C MET A 329 -1.79 8.64 -15.93
N SER A 330 -0.74 8.90 -15.16
CA SER A 330 -0.34 10.26 -14.78
C SER A 330 0.16 11.02 -16.00
N ALA A 331 -0.31 12.26 -16.16
CA ALA A 331 0.22 13.16 -17.19
C ALA A 331 1.52 13.85 -16.74
N ASP A 332 1.69 14.02 -15.43
CA ASP A 332 2.86 14.69 -14.84
C ASP A 332 4.05 13.74 -14.73
N MET A 333 3.80 12.44 -14.49
CA MET A 333 4.84 11.42 -14.29
C MET A 333 4.67 10.27 -15.30
N PRO A 334 5.37 10.29 -16.44
CA PRO A 334 5.26 9.27 -17.46
C PRO A 334 5.55 7.86 -16.92
N GLY A 335 4.67 6.90 -17.22
CA GLY A 335 4.79 5.51 -16.76
C GLY A 335 4.08 5.22 -15.44
N LEU A 336 3.70 6.24 -14.67
CA LEU A 336 2.96 6.06 -13.41
C LEU A 336 1.47 5.80 -13.67
N VAL A 337 0.93 4.77 -13.05
CA VAL A 337 -0.53 4.58 -12.95
C VAL A 337 -1.09 5.58 -11.94
N GLN A 338 -2.01 6.44 -12.38
CA GLN A 338 -2.67 7.42 -11.52
C GLN A 338 -3.93 6.85 -10.87
N THR A 339 -4.72 6.10 -11.65
CA THR A 339 -6.04 5.63 -11.22
C THR A 339 -6.29 4.22 -11.74
N SER A 340 -6.65 3.31 -10.85
CA SER A 340 -6.98 1.93 -11.20
C SER A 340 -8.01 1.34 -10.24
N LEU A 341 -8.59 0.20 -10.63
CA LEU A 341 -9.31 -0.67 -9.73
C LEU A 341 -9.11 -2.14 -10.14
N ASN A 342 -9.27 -3.03 -9.18
CA ASN A 342 -9.13 -4.47 -9.38
C ASN A 342 -10.27 -5.22 -8.71
N LEU A 343 -11.00 -6.04 -9.47
CA LEU A 343 -11.90 -7.05 -8.91
C LEU A 343 -11.06 -8.17 -8.28
N GLY A 344 -10.90 -8.12 -6.98
CA GLY A 344 -10.02 -9.04 -6.25
C GLY A 344 -10.72 -10.30 -5.75
N ILE A 345 -12.02 -10.20 -5.39
CA ILE A 345 -12.80 -11.32 -4.88
C ILE A 345 -14.18 -11.34 -5.54
N LEU A 346 -14.57 -12.51 -6.04
CA LEU A 346 -15.89 -12.78 -6.60
C LEU A 346 -16.46 -14.02 -5.93
N THR A 347 -17.67 -13.92 -5.35
CA THR A 347 -18.33 -15.05 -4.67
C THR A 347 -19.84 -15.05 -4.93
N THR A 348 -20.44 -16.23 -4.90
CA THR A 348 -21.90 -16.40 -4.94
C THR A 348 -22.39 -16.97 -3.62
N GLY A 349 -23.24 -16.21 -2.93
CA GLY A 349 -23.98 -16.65 -1.76
C GLY A 349 -25.33 -17.26 -2.10
N ASP A 350 -26.17 -17.45 -1.10
CA ASP A 350 -27.50 -18.01 -1.28
C ASP A 350 -28.44 -17.03 -2.00
N ASP A 351 -28.34 -15.74 -1.69
CA ASP A 351 -29.25 -14.68 -2.10
C ASP A 351 -28.59 -13.53 -2.86
N ALA A 352 -27.25 -13.53 -2.97
CA ALA A 352 -26.50 -12.48 -3.67
C ALA A 352 -25.19 -12.98 -4.30
N VAL A 353 -24.75 -12.31 -5.35
CA VAL A 353 -23.38 -12.35 -5.85
C VAL A 353 -22.63 -11.14 -5.32
N HIS A 354 -21.45 -11.38 -4.76
CA HIS A 354 -20.57 -10.35 -4.21
C HIS A 354 -19.32 -10.18 -5.06
N ALA A 355 -18.95 -8.92 -5.32
CA ALA A 355 -17.75 -8.56 -6.06
C ALA A 355 -17.01 -7.46 -5.32
N SER A 356 -15.82 -7.77 -4.76
CA SER A 356 -15.03 -6.84 -3.96
C SER A 356 -13.89 -6.26 -4.80
N PHE A 357 -13.81 -4.94 -4.82
CA PHE A 357 -12.81 -4.16 -5.56
C PHE A 357 -11.85 -3.43 -4.65
N SER A 358 -10.56 -3.44 -5.00
CA SER A 358 -9.58 -2.47 -4.53
C SER A 358 -9.53 -1.31 -5.51
N VAL A 359 -9.89 -0.11 -5.08
CA VAL A 359 -9.89 1.14 -5.88
C VAL A 359 -8.72 2.00 -5.42
N ARG A 360 -7.90 2.49 -6.36
CA ARG A 360 -6.73 3.31 -6.07
C ARG A 360 -6.65 4.52 -6.98
N SER A 361 -6.29 5.68 -6.42
CA SER A 361 -5.95 6.88 -7.19
C SER A 361 -5.16 7.86 -6.34
N SER A 362 -4.13 8.49 -6.91
CA SER A 362 -3.50 9.66 -6.28
C SER A 362 -4.38 10.91 -6.34
N VAL A 363 -5.42 10.93 -7.21
CA VAL A 363 -6.36 12.04 -7.38
C VAL A 363 -7.69 11.70 -6.74
N ALA A 364 -8.06 12.38 -5.66
CA ALA A 364 -9.24 12.10 -4.86
C ALA A 364 -10.55 12.05 -5.67
N THR A 365 -10.74 13.00 -6.58
CA THR A 365 -11.95 13.09 -7.43
C THR A 365 -12.05 11.94 -8.42
N GLN A 366 -10.93 11.39 -8.90
CA GLN A 366 -10.92 10.22 -9.77
C GLN A 366 -11.22 8.93 -9.01
N LYS A 367 -10.74 8.79 -7.74
CA LYS A 367 -11.15 7.70 -6.86
C LYS A 367 -12.67 7.67 -6.68
N GLN A 368 -13.25 8.82 -6.35
CA GLN A 368 -14.70 8.95 -6.19
C GLN A 368 -15.46 8.67 -7.49
N MET A 369 -14.97 9.10 -8.63
CA MET A 369 -15.56 8.81 -9.94
C MET A 369 -15.64 7.29 -10.20
N LEU A 370 -14.62 6.52 -9.86
CA LEU A 370 -14.66 5.06 -10.01
C LEU A 370 -15.71 4.42 -9.10
N ILE A 371 -15.78 4.83 -7.82
CA ILE A 371 -16.81 4.36 -6.88
C ILE A 371 -18.21 4.71 -7.41
N GLN A 372 -18.40 5.91 -7.96
CA GLN A 372 -19.67 6.30 -8.58
C GLN A 372 -20.02 5.45 -9.80
N ARG A 373 -19.03 5.08 -10.65
CA ARG A 373 -19.27 4.18 -11.80
C ARG A 373 -19.74 2.79 -11.36
N LEU A 374 -19.07 2.22 -10.34
CA LEU A 374 -19.52 0.95 -9.75
C LEU A 374 -20.96 1.07 -9.24
N ARG A 375 -21.25 2.10 -8.44
CA ARG A 375 -22.58 2.35 -7.86
C ARG A 375 -23.64 2.51 -8.95
N CYS A 376 -23.36 3.35 -9.94
CA CYS A 376 -24.31 3.62 -11.02
C CYS A 376 -24.71 2.35 -11.80
N LEU A 377 -23.76 1.45 -12.08
CA LEU A 377 -24.05 0.20 -12.75
C LEU A 377 -24.79 -0.76 -11.83
N MET A 378 -24.32 -0.97 -10.62
CA MET A 378 -24.91 -1.90 -9.66
C MET A 378 -26.36 -1.55 -9.32
N GLU A 379 -26.66 -0.26 -9.08
CA GLU A 379 -28.03 0.21 -8.84
C GLU A 379 -28.97 -0.07 -10.02
N ARG A 380 -28.47 0.06 -11.25
CA ARG A 380 -29.29 -0.28 -12.46
C ARG A 380 -29.51 -1.77 -12.63
N LEU A 381 -28.66 -2.61 -12.08
CA LEU A 381 -28.83 -4.06 -12.04
C LEU A 381 -29.65 -4.52 -10.83
N GLY A 382 -30.09 -3.60 -9.98
CA GLY A 382 -30.84 -3.90 -8.74
C GLY A 382 -29.97 -4.25 -7.54
N GLY A 383 -28.66 -3.97 -7.63
CA GLY A 383 -27.67 -4.19 -6.57
C GLY A 383 -27.31 -2.93 -5.80
N SER A 384 -26.27 -3.03 -4.99
CA SER A 384 -25.74 -1.93 -4.17
C SER A 384 -24.21 -1.97 -4.11
N VAL A 385 -23.62 -0.84 -3.67
CA VAL A 385 -22.18 -0.72 -3.40
C VAL A 385 -21.97 -0.07 -2.05
N SER A 386 -21.20 -0.72 -1.17
CA SER A 386 -20.66 -0.13 0.05
C SER A 386 -19.16 0.10 -0.08
N THR A 387 -18.63 1.08 0.64
CA THR A 387 -17.19 1.36 0.70
C THR A 387 -16.68 1.31 2.13
N HIS A 388 -15.43 0.87 2.30
CA HIS A 388 -14.73 0.86 3.58
C HIS A 388 -13.21 0.93 3.37
N GLY A 389 -12.45 1.15 4.46
CA GLY A 389 -10.99 1.24 4.41
C GLY A 389 -10.52 2.34 3.45
N GLU A 390 -11.23 3.48 3.47
CA GLU A 390 -10.85 4.62 2.64
C GLU A 390 -9.70 5.38 3.27
N TYR A 391 -8.69 5.68 2.47
CA TYR A 391 -7.60 6.60 2.83
C TYR A 391 -7.30 7.54 1.67
N PRO A 392 -6.83 8.78 1.96
CA PRO A 392 -6.53 9.78 0.94
C PRO A 392 -5.24 9.44 0.19
N GLY A 393 -5.11 9.96 -1.02
CA GLY A 393 -3.85 9.98 -1.76
C GLY A 393 -3.05 11.25 -1.47
N TRP A 394 -1.80 11.20 -1.86
CA TRP A 394 -0.90 12.34 -1.92
C TRP A 394 -0.74 12.75 -3.39
N GLU A 395 -1.44 13.83 -3.77
CA GLU A 395 -1.39 14.34 -5.14
C GLU A 395 0.00 14.92 -5.45
N TYR A 396 0.49 14.69 -6.67
CA TYR A 396 1.76 15.28 -7.12
C TYR A 396 1.66 16.82 -7.12
N MET A 397 2.63 17.47 -6.49
CA MET A 397 2.76 18.92 -6.47
C MET A 397 3.74 19.36 -7.57
N PRO A 398 3.27 20.00 -8.68
CA PRO A 398 4.16 20.40 -9.77
C PRO A 398 5.27 21.38 -9.36
N GLN A 399 4.95 22.28 -8.42
CA GLN A 399 5.90 23.25 -7.85
C GLN A 399 6.11 22.93 -6.37
N SER A 400 7.24 22.34 -6.02
CA SER A 400 7.62 21.95 -4.67
C SER A 400 9.02 22.48 -4.34
N PRO A 401 9.10 23.61 -3.61
CA PRO A 401 10.37 24.15 -3.16
C PRO A 401 11.17 23.16 -2.29
N LEU A 402 10.47 22.35 -1.49
CA LEU A 402 11.14 21.34 -0.66
C LEU A 402 11.79 20.26 -1.51
N ARG A 403 11.07 19.72 -2.50
CA ARG A 403 11.64 18.74 -3.44
C ARG A 403 12.84 19.31 -4.17
N ASP A 404 12.74 20.53 -4.65
CA ASP A 404 13.83 21.16 -5.41
C ASP A 404 15.07 21.36 -4.53
N LEU A 405 14.88 21.74 -3.25
CA LEU A 405 15.95 21.81 -2.25
C LEU A 405 16.58 20.42 -2.01
N MET A 406 15.77 19.41 -1.76
CA MET A 406 16.24 18.03 -1.49
C MET A 406 17.02 17.46 -2.70
N VAL A 407 16.53 17.67 -3.92
CA VAL A 407 17.23 17.29 -5.16
C VAL A 407 18.57 18.00 -5.27
N GLN A 408 18.65 19.29 -4.93
CA GLN A 408 19.90 20.03 -4.96
C GLN A 408 20.89 19.52 -3.91
N VAL A 409 20.44 19.30 -2.67
CA VAL A 409 21.27 18.75 -1.58
C VAL A 409 21.82 17.39 -1.97
N PHE A 410 20.97 16.50 -2.46
CA PHE A 410 21.39 15.18 -2.94
C PHE A 410 22.41 15.30 -4.07
N THR A 411 22.14 16.13 -5.07
CA THR A 411 23.04 16.33 -6.22
C THR A 411 24.41 16.85 -5.79
N ASP A 412 24.44 17.78 -4.84
CA ASP A 412 25.71 18.32 -4.30
C ASP A 412 26.51 17.23 -3.56
N GLN A 413 25.81 16.34 -2.85
CA GLN A 413 26.46 15.28 -2.07
C GLN A 413 26.93 14.10 -2.92
N TYR A 414 26.16 13.71 -3.95
CA TYR A 414 26.41 12.48 -4.72
C TYR A 414 26.98 12.73 -6.11
N GLY A 415 26.89 13.94 -6.64
CA GLY A 415 27.35 14.29 -7.99
C GLY A 415 26.38 13.88 -9.12
N TYR A 416 25.19 13.37 -8.79
CA TYR A 416 24.10 13.07 -9.72
C TYR A 416 22.75 13.36 -9.07
N ALA A 417 21.70 13.54 -9.88
CA ALA A 417 20.37 13.82 -9.36
C ALA A 417 19.68 12.52 -8.86
N PRO A 418 18.86 12.60 -7.78
CA PRO A 418 18.06 11.47 -7.35
C PRO A 418 16.98 11.18 -8.39
N LYS A 419 16.43 9.96 -8.33
CA LYS A 419 15.22 9.61 -9.06
C LYS A 419 14.01 10.16 -8.32
N VAL A 420 13.19 10.98 -8.98
CA VAL A 420 11.93 11.44 -8.44
C VAL A 420 10.81 10.57 -8.99
N GLU A 421 10.07 9.92 -8.12
CA GLU A 421 9.00 9.01 -8.53
C GLU A 421 7.78 9.08 -7.62
N ALA A 422 6.76 8.34 -7.95
CA ALA A 422 5.56 8.16 -7.16
C ALA A 422 5.17 6.69 -7.13
N ILE A 423 4.46 6.29 -6.09
CA ILE A 423 4.02 4.91 -5.93
C ILE A 423 2.50 4.79 -6.05
N HIS A 424 2.05 3.65 -6.58
CA HIS A 424 0.63 3.33 -6.67
C HIS A 424 0.15 2.49 -5.46
N ALA A 425 0.64 2.88 -4.27
CA ALA A 425 0.31 2.33 -2.95
C ALA A 425 0.06 3.47 -1.97
N GLY A 426 -0.38 3.21 -0.74
CA GLY A 426 -0.57 4.22 0.30
C GLY A 426 0.72 4.54 1.03
N LEU A 427 0.83 5.76 1.52
CA LEU A 427 1.84 6.24 2.47
C LEU A 427 1.17 7.20 3.46
N GLU A 428 1.72 7.36 4.66
CA GLU A 428 1.23 8.33 5.65
C GLU A 428 1.26 9.77 5.13
N CYS A 429 2.15 10.07 4.17
CA CYS A 429 2.19 11.34 3.44
C CYS A 429 0.82 11.73 2.84
N GLY A 430 0.02 10.75 2.41
CA GLY A 430 -1.35 10.98 1.93
C GLY A 430 -2.28 11.49 3.02
N LEU A 431 -2.22 10.90 4.21
CA LEU A 431 -3.01 11.32 5.37
C LEU A 431 -2.60 12.72 5.85
N PHE A 432 -1.31 12.98 5.95
CA PHE A 432 -0.82 14.30 6.34
C PHE A 432 -1.15 15.38 5.30
N SER A 433 -1.00 15.07 4.01
CA SER A 433 -1.38 15.99 2.93
C SER A 433 -2.86 16.37 2.94
N ALA A 434 -3.73 15.41 3.27
CA ALA A 434 -5.16 15.66 3.40
C ALA A 434 -5.52 16.50 4.65
N LYS A 435 -4.78 16.33 5.75
CA LYS A 435 -5.02 17.05 7.02
C LYS A 435 -4.35 18.41 7.10
N LEU A 436 -3.26 18.63 6.35
CA LEU A 436 -2.44 19.84 6.37
C LEU A 436 -2.47 20.51 4.98
N PRO A 437 -3.46 21.34 4.68
CA PRO A 437 -3.55 22.03 3.39
C PRO A 437 -2.26 22.80 3.06
N GLY A 438 -1.73 22.57 1.85
CA GLY A 438 -0.49 23.21 1.40
C GLY A 438 0.78 22.54 1.89
N LEU A 439 0.71 21.33 2.45
CA LEU A 439 1.88 20.55 2.86
C LEU A 439 2.74 20.22 1.62
N ASP A 440 3.99 20.67 1.65
CA ASP A 440 5.05 20.25 0.73
C ASP A 440 5.85 19.12 1.37
N CYS A 441 5.82 17.95 0.75
CA CYS A 441 6.35 16.73 1.34
C CYS A 441 7.26 16.00 0.35
N VAL A 442 8.31 15.35 0.87
CA VAL A 442 9.19 14.42 0.15
C VAL A 442 9.42 13.21 1.05
N SER A 443 9.20 12.00 0.52
CA SER A 443 9.55 10.75 1.20
C SER A 443 10.85 10.21 0.59
N PHE A 444 11.75 9.76 1.44
CA PHE A 444 13.05 9.19 1.10
C PHE A 444 13.56 8.35 2.29
N GLY A 445 14.61 7.56 2.07
CA GLY A 445 15.19 6.77 3.15
C GLY A 445 16.53 6.15 2.75
N PRO A 446 17.17 5.42 3.68
CA PRO A 446 18.36 4.64 3.40
C PRO A 446 18.03 3.31 2.73
N ASP A 447 19.06 2.61 2.25
CA ASP A 447 18.90 1.27 1.69
C ASP A 447 18.49 0.26 2.76
N LEU A 448 17.24 -0.19 2.70
CA LEU A 448 16.67 -1.33 3.42
C LEU A 448 16.38 -2.45 2.42
N LYS A 449 16.51 -3.69 2.85
CA LYS A 449 16.25 -4.86 1.99
C LYS A 449 15.40 -5.87 2.71
N GLU A 450 14.54 -6.56 1.94
CA GLU A 450 13.68 -7.63 2.42
C GLU A 450 12.86 -7.21 3.66
N ILE A 451 12.42 -5.93 3.69
CA ILE A 451 11.51 -5.43 4.74
C ILE A 451 10.31 -6.37 4.91
N HIS A 452 9.68 -6.36 6.08
CA HIS A 452 8.54 -7.22 6.43
C HIS A 452 8.87 -8.72 6.37
N THR A 453 10.16 -9.09 6.42
CA THR A 453 10.61 -10.47 6.53
C THR A 453 11.69 -10.62 7.60
N PHE A 454 11.89 -11.84 8.07
CA PHE A 454 12.98 -12.15 9.02
C PHE A 454 14.41 -12.02 8.41
N ARG A 455 14.53 -11.62 7.14
CA ARG A 455 15.79 -11.32 6.45
C ARG A 455 16.01 -9.84 6.25
N GLU A 456 15.18 -9.02 6.84
CA GLU A 456 15.30 -7.57 6.79
C GLU A 456 16.71 -7.12 7.17
N SER A 457 17.24 -6.18 6.41
CA SER A 457 18.59 -5.66 6.62
C SER A 457 18.73 -4.22 6.17
N MET A 458 19.67 -3.50 6.77
CA MET A 458 19.92 -2.08 6.58
C MET A 458 21.39 -1.81 6.33
N SER A 459 21.70 -0.93 5.35
CA SER A 459 23.08 -0.50 5.05
C SER A 459 23.52 0.63 5.97
N VAL A 460 24.60 0.42 6.72
CA VAL A 460 25.23 1.42 7.57
C VAL A 460 25.68 2.64 6.78
N ALA A 461 26.37 2.43 5.66
CA ALA A 461 26.88 3.52 4.82
C ALA A 461 25.76 4.36 4.20
N SER A 462 24.63 3.72 3.84
CA SER A 462 23.45 4.43 3.35
C SER A 462 22.84 5.31 4.44
N VAL A 463 22.65 4.77 5.65
CA VAL A 463 22.16 5.55 6.82
C VAL A 463 23.04 6.78 7.06
N GLN A 464 24.37 6.62 7.01
CA GLN A 464 25.31 7.73 7.20
C GLN A 464 25.09 8.84 6.18
N ARG A 465 24.93 8.47 4.90
CA ARG A 465 24.76 9.43 3.80
C ARG A 465 23.41 10.12 3.86
N VAL A 466 22.33 9.37 4.12
CA VAL A 466 20.98 9.92 4.24
C VAL A 466 20.87 10.86 5.44
N TYR A 467 21.45 10.50 6.59
CA TYR A 467 21.50 11.41 7.74
C TYR A 467 22.24 12.71 7.43
N ALA A 468 23.40 12.63 6.77
CA ALA A 468 24.15 13.81 6.35
C ALA A 468 23.34 14.69 5.38
N MET A 469 22.58 14.08 4.46
CA MET A 469 21.67 14.79 3.55
C MET A 469 20.58 15.54 4.30
N VAL A 470 19.93 14.90 5.31
CA VAL A 470 18.89 15.55 6.12
C VAL A 470 19.47 16.73 6.88
N VAL A 471 20.63 16.57 7.54
CA VAL A 471 21.30 17.65 8.27
C VAL A 471 21.64 18.83 7.36
N GLU A 472 22.18 18.58 6.16
CA GLU A 472 22.49 19.63 5.19
C GLU A 472 21.22 20.30 4.65
N ALA A 473 20.12 19.54 4.42
CA ALA A 473 18.83 20.09 4.04
C ALA A 473 18.29 21.05 5.11
N LEU A 474 18.27 20.64 6.38
CA LEU A 474 17.84 21.48 7.49
C LEU A 474 18.65 22.79 7.57
N LYS A 475 19.94 22.71 7.37
CA LYS A 475 20.85 23.86 7.36
C LYS A 475 20.52 24.85 6.22
N ARG A 476 20.01 24.40 5.09
CA ARG A 476 19.63 25.26 3.96
C ARG A 476 18.20 25.81 4.04
N MET A 477 17.39 25.40 5.01
CA MET A 477 15.99 25.81 5.21
C MET A 477 15.88 27.12 6.04
N HIS A 478 16.56 28.19 5.65
CA HIS A 478 16.52 29.50 6.33
C HIS A 478 15.71 30.56 5.58
#